data_bea9cc349da90fa775bcaf4ecf8809ba
#
_entry.id   bea9cc349da90fa775bcaf4ecf8809ba
#
_cell.length_a   1.000
_cell.length_b   1.000
_cell.length_c   1.000
_cell.angle_alpha   90.00
_cell.angle_beta   90.00
_cell.angle_gamma   90.00
#
_symmetry.space_group_name_H-M   'P 1'
#
loop_
_entity.id
_entity.type
_entity.pdbx_description
1 polymer ?
#
loop_
_entity_poly.entity_id
_entity_poly.type
_entity_poly.pdbx_seq_one_letter_code
_entity_poly.pdbx_strand_id
1 'polypeptide(L)' 'MIGTLLGGRYLVESLIGSGGMSNVYKAYDQLENRAVAIKMLKDEHRDDAEFVRRFAREAQA' A
#
# COMPACT_ATOMS: atom_id res chain seq x y z
N MET A 1 -4.04 4.68 -8.73
CA MET A 1 -4.20 4.11 -7.37
C MET A 1 -5.26 4.86 -6.57
N ILE A 2 -5.22 6.19 -6.51
CA ILE A 2 -6.29 6.96 -5.83
C ILE A 2 -7.61 6.73 -6.55
N GLY A 3 -8.65 6.42 -5.78
CA GLY A 3 -9.97 6.07 -6.29
C GLY A 3 -10.16 4.58 -6.56
N THR A 4 -9.10 3.79 -6.39
CA THR A 4 -9.14 2.33 -6.60
C THR A 4 -9.71 1.65 -5.35
N LEU A 5 -10.56 0.66 -5.57
CA LEU A 5 -11.09 -0.19 -4.50
C LEU A 5 -10.29 -1.49 -4.47
N LEU A 6 -9.38 -1.62 -3.51
CA LEU A 6 -8.52 -2.79 -3.40
C LEU A 6 -9.25 -3.94 -2.71
N GLY A 7 -9.24 -5.10 -3.37
CA GLY A 7 -9.85 -6.32 -2.82
C GLY A 7 -11.33 -6.17 -2.51
N GLY A 8 -12.01 -5.22 -3.13
CA GLY A 8 -13.41 -4.92 -2.86
C GLY A 8 -13.64 -4.36 -1.46
N ARG A 9 -12.58 -3.92 -0.78
CA ARG A 9 -12.67 -3.52 0.63
C ARG A 9 -12.07 -2.15 0.93
N TYR A 10 -10.87 -1.87 0.40
CA TYR A 10 -10.12 -0.65 0.75
C TYR A 10 -10.21 0.38 -0.36
N LEU A 11 -10.91 1.47 -0.12
CA LEU A 11 -10.99 2.57 -1.08
C LEU A 11 -9.81 3.51 -0.85
N VAL A 12 -8.89 3.56 -1.81
CA VAL A 12 -7.69 4.40 -1.73
C VAL A 12 -8.07 5.85 -1.95
N GLU A 13 -7.80 6.71 -0.96
CA GLU A 13 -8.24 8.10 -0.97
C GLU A 13 -7.13 9.08 -1.32
N SER A 14 -5.93 8.89 -0.76
CA SER A 14 -4.84 9.85 -0.96
C SER A 14 -3.48 9.22 -0.70
N LEU A 15 -2.44 9.83 -1.26
CA LEU A 15 -1.05 9.49 -0.99
C LEU A 15 -0.58 10.32 0.20
N ILE A 16 -0.15 9.67 1.28
CA ILE A 16 0.28 10.37 2.50
C ILE A 16 1.76 10.23 2.78
N GLY A 17 2.48 9.38 2.07
CA GLY A 17 3.92 9.24 2.25
C GLY A 17 4.56 8.53 1.08
N SER A 18 5.85 8.80 0.86
CA SER A 18 6.62 8.17 -0.21
C SER A 18 8.06 7.97 0.25
N GLY A 19 8.53 6.74 0.17
CA GLY A 19 9.91 6.37 0.46
C GLY A 19 10.63 5.92 -0.81
N GLY A 20 11.86 5.41 -0.65
CA GLY A 20 12.64 4.92 -1.78
C GLY A 20 12.04 3.69 -2.45
N MET A 21 11.39 2.83 -1.66
CA MET A 21 10.90 1.53 -2.10
C MET A 21 9.37 1.48 -2.24
N SER A 22 8.66 2.24 -1.42
CA SER A 22 7.20 2.11 -1.31
C SER A 22 6.52 3.46 -1.13
N ASN A 23 5.23 3.46 -1.41
CA ASN A 23 4.32 4.57 -1.12
C ASN A 23 3.36 4.16 -0.03
N VAL A 24 2.92 5.13 0.77
CA VAL A 24 1.89 4.90 1.80
C VAL A 24 0.66 5.70 1.42
N TYR A 25 -0.46 5.02 1.34
CA TYR A 25 -1.75 5.62 1.00
C TYR A 25 -2.68 5.59 2.19
N LYS A 26 -3.50 6.63 2.30
CA LYS A 26 -4.66 6.60 3.18
C LYS A 26 -5.80 5.94 2.41
N ALA A 27 -6.46 4.97 3.04
CA ALA A 27 -7.60 4.29 2.46
C ALA A 27 -8.71 4.16 3.48
N TYR A 28 -9.92 3.99 3.00
CA TYR A 28 -11.06 3.72 3.86
C TYR A 28 -11.42 2.24 3.80
N ASP A 29 -11.43 1.58 4.95
CA ASP A 29 -11.81 0.18 5.07
C ASP A 29 -13.33 0.12 5.18
N GLN A 30 -13.97 -0.28 4.09
CA GLN A 30 -15.44 -0.32 4.02
C GLN A 30 -16.05 -1.42 4.87
N LEU A 31 -15.28 -2.45 5.19
CA LEU A 31 -15.75 -3.54 6.05
C LEU A 31 -15.75 -3.13 7.52
N GLU A 32 -14.64 -2.55 7.98
CA GLU A 32 -14.48 -2.11 9.38
C GLU A 32 -14.95 -0.68 9.61
N ASN A 33 -15.29 0.05 8.55
CA ASN A 33 -15.75 1.44 8.61
C ASN A 33 -14.75 2.37 9.30
N ARG A 34 -13.49 2.31 8.88
CA ARG A 34 -12.43 3.15 9.45
C ARG A 34 -11.35 3.46 8.42
N ALA A 35 -10.60 4.53 8.67
CA ALA A 35 -9.43 4.86 7.86
C ALA A 35 -8.25 3.95 8.22
N VAL A 36 -7.49 3.55 7.22
CA VAL A 36 -6.29 2.73 7.38
C VAL A 36 -5.17 3.28 6.52
N ALA A 37 -3.93 2.91 6.84
CA ALA A 37 -2.78 3.21 5.99
C ALA A 37 -2.39 1.94 5.25
N ILE A 38 -2.16 2.06 3.94
CA ILE A 38 -1.74 0.95 3.10
C ILE A 38 -0.40 1.27 2.50
N LYS A 39 0.60 0.42 2.74
CA LYS A 39 1.93 0.55 2.19
C LYS A 39 2.03 -0.30 0.93
N MET A 40 2.41 0.32 -0.18
CA MET A 40 2.49 -0.34 -1.48
C MET A 40 3.89 -0.23 -2.05
N LEU A 41 4.44 -1.35 -2.51
CA LEU A 41 5.72 -1.35 -3.23
C LEU A 41 5.58 -0.56 -4.52
N LYS A 42 6.57 0.31 -4.82
CA LYS A 42 6.55 1.08 -6.06
C LYS A 42 6.66 0.17 -7.27
N ASP A 43 6.01 0.55 -8.36
CA ASP A 43 6.00 -0.25 -9.60
C ASP A 43 7.39 -0.55 -10.13
N GLU A 44 8.32 0.38 -10.01
CA GLU A 44 9.70 0.21 -10.47
C GLU A 44 10.44 -0.94 -9.76
N HIS A 45 9.94 -1.39 -8.61
CA HIS A 45 10.55 -2.47 -7.82
C HIS A 45 9.76 -3.77 -7.82
N ARG A 46 8.64 -3.82 -8.53
CA ARG A 46 7.73 -4.98 -8.50
C ARG A 46 8.35 -6.26 -9.05
N ASP A 47 9.24 -6.11 -10.03
CA ASP A 47 9.89 -7.25 -10.68
C ASP A 47 11.24 -7.60 -10.05
N ASP A 48 11.65 -6.88 -9.02
CA ASP A 48 12.90 -7.13 -8.31
C ASP A 48 12.62 -7.98 -7.08
N ALA A 49 13.01 -9.26 -7.14
CA ALA A 49 12.73 -10.22 -6.07
C ALA A 49 13.33 -9.81 -4.73
N GLU A 50 14.47 -9.13 -4.73
CA GLU A 50 15.10 -8.66 -3.50
C GLU A 50 14.27 -7.57 -2.83
N PHE A 51 13.78 -6.60 -3.60
CA PHE A 51 12.90 -5.56 -3.09
C PHE A 51 11.58 -6.12 -2.59
N VAL A 52 11.02 -7.08 -3.31
CA VAL A 52 9.75 -7.72 -2.90
C VAL A 52 9.91 -8.45 -1.57
N ARG A 53 11.00 -9.21 -1.40
CA ARG A 53 11.27 -9.91 -0.14
C ARG A 53 11.47 -8.94 1.01
N ARG A 54 12.21 -7.86 0.77
CA ARG A 54 12.46 -6.84 1.79
C ARG A 54 11.17 -6.15 2.20
N PHE A 55 10.32 -5.81 1.23
CA PHE A 55 9.03 -5.19 1.48
C PHE A 55 8.14 -6.11 2.35
N ALA A 56 8.05 -7.38 1.99
CA ALA A 56 7.26 -8.36 2.74
C ALA A 56 7.78 -8.53 4.17
N ARG A 57 9.10 -8.53 4.35
CA ARG A 57 9.72 -8.65 5.67
C ARG A 57 9.38 -7.46 6.56
N GLU A 58 9.44 -6.24 6.01
CA GLU A 58 9.08 -5.03 6.75
C GLU A 58 7.62 -5.02 7.15
N ALA A 59 6.74 -5.54 6.29
CA ALA A 59 5.31 -5.59 6.56
C ALA A 59 4.95 -6.52 7.73
N GLN A 60 5.82 -7.48 8.03
CA GLN A 60 5.62 -8.42 9.14
C GLN A 60 6.16 -7.93 10.48
N ALA A 61 6.93 -6.87 10.46
CA ALA A 61 7.64 -6.36 11.64
C ALA A 61 6.69 -5.75 12.70
#